data_e0637f8b0c50021343155d4d2db31b98
#
_entry.id   e0637f8b0c50021343155d4d2db31b98
#
_cell.length_a   1.000
_cell.length_b   1.000
_cell.length_c   1.000
_cell.angle_alpha   90.00
_cell.angle_beta   90.00
_cell.angle_gamma   90.00
#
_symmetry.space_group_name_H-M   'P 1'
#
loop_
_entity.id
_entity.type
_entity.pdbx_description
1 polymer ?
#
loop_
_entity_poly.entity_id
_entity_poly.type
_entity_poly.pdbx_seq_one_letter_code
_entity_poly.pdbx_strand_id
1 'polypeptide(L)'
;FFQREKNPDDTWHYYGFVFKISTVMDLPEDVVEDTIIHEMIHYYIMSNQMQDTGPHGKLFISKMQEINRKFNRNLSITHRTTKEEQDSDKRVQQHIICVSRLKTGKRGVTVATKSRLFELWDAMPGIPQMAELKWVVSTDPYFNRFPKATKPVIYFVPLEELEPHLKDAKELIKQGNSIKIKK
;
A
#
# COMPACT_ATOMS: atom_id res chain seq x y z
N PHE A 1 1.53 -9.92 16.10
CA PHE A 1 1.21 -9.26 17.38
C PHE A 1 1.78 -10.09 18.53
N PHE A 2 2.17 -9.44 19.62
CA PHE A 2 2.66 -10.07 20.84
C PHE A 2 2.36 -9.18 22.04
N GLN A 3 2.41 -9.75 23.22
CA GLN A 3 2.41 -9.05 24.50
C GLN A 3 3.83 -9.04 25.04
N ARG A 4 4.16 -8.05 25.84
CA ARG A 4 5.46 -7.96 26.50
C ARG A 4 5.31 -7.39 27.91
N GLU A 5 6.16 -7.87 28.81
CA GLU A 5 6.30 -7.33 30.16
C GLU A 5 7.78 -7.10 30.47
N LYS A 6 8.05 -6.18 31.39
CA LYS A 6 9.42 -5.84 31.77
C LYS A 6 9.81 -6.67 32.98
N ASN A 7 10.90 -7.39 32.85
CA ASN A 7 11.46 -8.15 33.97
C ASN A 7 12.16 -7.23 35.02
N PRO A 8 12.39 -7.71 36.26
CA PRO A 8 13.12 -6.95 37.26
C PRO A 8 14.57 -6.57 36.89
N ASP A 9 15.18 -7.30 35.95
CA ASP A 9 16.52 -7.07 35.41
C ASP A 9 16.55 -6.13 34.21
N ASP A 10 15.48 -5.39 33.99
CA ASP A 10 15.31 -4.45 32.86
C ASP A 10 15.19 -5.11 31.45
N THR A 11 15.18 -6.45 31.37
CA THR A 11 14.91 -7.16 30.10
C THR A 11 13.43 -7.24 29.79
N TRP A 12 13.09 -7.57 28.53
CA TRP A 12 11.72 -7.74 28.08
C TRP A 12 11.38 -9.22 27.92
N HIS A 13 10.28 -9.66 28.54
CA HIS A 13 9.69 -10.97 28.28
C HIS A 13 8.56 -10.82 27.25
N TYR A 14 8.63 -11.60 26.15
CA TYR A 14 7.64 -11.61 25.08
C TYR A 14 6.80 -12.86 25.15
N TYR A 15 5.46 -12.71 25.03
CA TYR A 15 4.52 -13.83 25.12
C TYR A 15 3.23 -13.54 24.32
N GLY A 16 2.30 -14.51 24.22
CA GLY A 16 1.00 -14.31 23.57
C GLY A 16 1.12 -13.98 22.07
N PHE A 17 2.03 -14.65 21.36
CA PHE A 17 2.26 -14.40 19.95
C PHE A 17 1.05 -14.78 19.09
N VAL A 18 0.63 -13.88 18.21
CA VAL A 18 -0.46 -14.08 17.24
C VAL A 18 0.02 -13.65 15.86
N PHE A 19 0.03 -14.60 14.93
CA PHE A 19 0.27 -14.34 13.52
C PHE A 19 -1.05 -14.02 12.81
N LYS A 20 -1.09 -12.94 12.03
CA LYS A 20 -2.22 -12.58 11.20
C LYS A 20 -1.74 -12.47 9.77
N ILE A 21 -2.11 -13.42 8.94
CA ILE A 21 -1.84 -13.40 7.52
C ILE A 21 -3.05 -12.81 6.80
N SER A 22 -2.80 -11.83 5.95
CA SER A 22 -3.86 -11.21 5.16
C SER A 22 -4.30 -12.17 4.05
N THR A 23 -5.60 -12.40 3.94
CA THR A 23 -6.23 -13.18 2.86
C THR A 23 -6.92 -12.28 1.84
N VAL A 24 -6.59 -11.01 1.84
CA VAL A 24 -7.23 -9.99 1.00
C VAL A 24 -6.83 -10.10 -0.47
N MET A 25 -5.61 -10.52 -0.72
CA MET A 25 -5.10 -10.81 -2.06
C MET A 25 -4.96 -12.33 -2.21
N ASP A 26 -5.30 -12.82 -3.37
CA ASP A 26 -5.05 -14.22 -3.75
C ASP A 26 -3.59 -14.31 -4.22
N LEU A 27 -2.70 -14.45 -3.26
CA LEU A 27 -1.26 -14.52 -3.52
C LEU A 27 -0.85 -15.96 -3.85
N PRO A 28 0.18 -16.15 -4.69
CA PRO A 28 0.81 -17.44 -4.91
C PRO A 28 1.23 -18.10 -3.58
N GLU A 29 1.15 -19.42 -3.50
CA GLU A 29 1.40 -20.19 -2.27
C GLU A 29 2.81 -19.94 -1.72
N ASP A 30 3.81 -19.87 -2.58
CA ASP A 30 5.20 -19.58 -2.23
C ASP A 30 5.38 -18.19 -1.60
N VAL A 31 4.62 -17.19 -2.06
CA VAL A 31 4.62 -15.82 -1.48
C VAL A 31 3.98 -15.82 -0.09
N VAL A 32 2.90 -16.58 0.08
CA VAL A 32 2.26 -16.75 1.40
C VAL A 32 3.19 -17.47 2.37
N GLU A 33 3.85 -18.54 1.92
CA GLU A 33 4.85 -19.27 2.71
C GLU A 33 6.02 -18.37 3.11
N ASP A 34 6.56 -17.59 2.18
CA ASP A 34 7.66 -16.67 2.45
C ASP A 34 7.26 -15.59 3.47
N THR A 35 6.01 -15.13 3.43
CA THR A 35 5.45 -14.22 4.44
C THR A 35 5.38 -14.89 5.81
N ILE A 36 4.90 -16.14 5.87
CA ILE A 36 4.83 -16.91 7.11
C ILE A 36 6.24 -17.11 7.68
N ILE A 37 7.19 -17.50 6.86
CA ILE A 37 8.59 -17.71 7.30
C ILE A 37 9.20 -16.41 7.81
N HIS A 38 8.93 -15.28 7.17
CA HIS A 38 9.35 -13.95 7.64
C HIS A 38 8.86 -13.68 9.07
N GLU A 39 7.58 -13.89 9.33
CA GLU A 39 6.99 -13.72 10.67
C GLU A 39 7.54 -14.75 11.67
N MET A 40 7.85 -15.96 11.23
CA MET A 40 8.49 -16.98 12.08
C MET A 40 9.91 -16.61 12.49
N ILE A 41 10.68 -15.87 11.68
CA ILE A 41 11.98 -15.34 12.07
C ILE A 41 11.81 -14.33 13.23
N HIS A 42 10.83 -13.42 13.13
CA HIS A 42 10.51 -12.52 14.24
C HIS A 42 10.14 -13.28 15.51
N TYR A 43 9.26 -14.27 15.38
CA TYR A 43 8.88 -15.13 16.50
C TYR A 43 10.09 -15.81 17.12
N TYR A 44 10.97 -16.42 16.33
CA TYR A 44 12.17 -17.09 16.82
C TYR A 44 13.07 -16.16 17.62
N ILE A 45 13.32 -14.95 17.10
CA ILE A 45 14.17 -13.95 17.79
C ILE A 45 13.53 -13.53 19.11
N MET A 46 12.24 -13.23 19.11
CA MET A 46 11.53 -12.73 20.29
C MET A 46 11.31 -13.82 21.35
N SER A 47 10.89 -15.03 20.95
CA SER A 47 10.62 -16.13 21.87
C SER A 47 11.89 -16.63 22.57
N ASN A 48 13.04 -16.51 21.92
CA ASN A 48 14.34 -16.83 22.50
C ASN A 48 14.99 -15.63 23.22
N GLN A 49 14.26 -14.52 23.39
CA GLN A 49 14.74 -13.31 24.08
C GLN A 49 16.03 -12.75 23.45
N MET A 50 16.27 -13.00 22.17
CA MET A 50 17.43 -12.50 21.46
C MET A 50 17.30 -11.00 21.19
N GLN A 51 18.39 -10.26 21.37
CA GLN A 51 18.41 -8.84 21.06
C GLN A 51 18.93 -8.62 19.64
N ASP A 52 18.22 -7.79 18.88
CA ASP A 52 18.64 -7.35 17.55
C ASP A 52 18.70 -5.82 17.48
N THR A 53 19.39 -5.29 16.50
CA THR A 53 19.57 -3.84 16.30
C THR A 53 18.30 -3.11 15.83
N GLY A 54 17.24 -3.84 15.53
CA GLY A 54 15.94 -3.34 15.10
C GLY A 54 15.05 -4.49 14.61
N PRO A 55 13.82 -4.22 14.18
CA PRO A 55 12.90 -5.28 13.71
C PRO A 55 13.49 -6.18 12.61
N HIS A 56 14.23 -5.58 11.69
CA HIS A 56 14.97 -6.30 10.64
C HIS A 56 16.47 -6.01 10.77
N GLY A 57 17.01 -6.21 11.97
CA GLY A 57 18.40 -5.97 12.28
C GLY A 57 19.34 -7.06 11.76
N LYS A 58 20.59 -7.03 12.25
CA LYS A 58 21.62 -7.95 11.77
C LYS A 58 21.29 -9.42 12.02
N LEU A 59 20.65 -9.72 13.15
CA LEU A 59 20.25 -11.08 13.49
C LEU A 59 19.15 -11.59 12.57
N PHE A 60 18.10 -10.77 12.35
CA PHE A 60 17.03 -11.10 11.41
C PHE A 60 17.59 -11.37 10.01
N ILE A 61 18.43 -10.46 9.49
CA ILE A 61 19.04 -10.59 8.15
C ILE A 61 19.86 -11.86 8.07
N SER A 62 20.66 -12.17 9.09
CA SER A 62 21.47 -13.39 9.13
C SER A 62 20.62 -14.66 9.05
N LYS A 63 19.52 -14.72 9.83
CA LYS A 63 18.59 -15.85 9.82
C LYS A 63 17.85 -15.98 8.47
N MET A 64 17.41 -14.87 7.92
CA MET A 64 16.79 -14.84 6.59
C MET A 64 17.73 -15.38 5.50
N GLN A 65 18.98 -14.94 5.49
CA GLN A 65 19.99 -15.41 4.54
C GLN A 65 20.35 -16.91 4.73
N GLU A 66 20.39 -17.38 5.97
CA GLU A 66 20.58 -18.79 6.29
C GLU A 66 19.46 -19.65 5.67
N ILE A 67 18.22 -19.24 5.86
CA ILE A 67 17.03 -19.93 5.31
C ILE A 67 17.06 -19.90 3.78
N ASN A 68 17.33 -18.74 3.17
CA ASN A 68 17.43 -18.59 1.73
C ASN A 68 18.45 -19.58 1.14
N ARG A 69 19.64 -19.64 1.74
CA ARG A 69 20.70 -20.55 1.28
C ARG A 69 20.35 -22.02 1.48
N LYS A 70 19.77 -22.38 2.64
CA LYS A 70 19.53 -23.78 3.02
C LYS A 70 18.34 -24.39 2.26
N PHE A 71 17.32 -23.59 2.00
CA PHE A 71 16.07 -24.05 1.42
C PHE A 71 15.79 -23.49 0.01
N ASN A 72 16.81 -22.85 -0.60
CA ASN A 72 16.70 -22.23 -1.91
C ASN A 72 15.49 -21.29 -2.05
N ARG A 73 15.27 -20.46 -1.01
CA ARG A 73 14.20 -19.46 -0.98
C ARG A 73 14.72 -18.06 -1.31
N ASN A 74 13.79 -17.13 -1.54
CA ASN A 74 14.11 -15.74 -1.85
C ASN A 74 13.41 -14.76 -0.89
N LEU A 75 13.45 -15.08 0.41
CA LEU A 75 12.92 -14.21 1.45
C LEU A 75 13.57 -12.84 1.38
N SER A 76 12.78 -11.80 1.56
CA SER A 76 13.24 -10.42 1.61
C SER A 76 12.61 -9.68 2.80
N ILE A 77 13.24 -8.56 3.19
CA ILE A 77 12.73 -7.71 4.28
C ILE A 77 11.38 -7.09 3.90
N THR A 78 11.21 -6.74 2.62
CA THR A 78 9.99 -6.13 2.10
C THR A 78 9.53 -6.88 0.87
N HIS A 79 8.33 -7.42 0.93
CA HIS A 79 7.68 -7.91 -0.27
C HIS A 79 7.29 -6.71 -1.15
N ARG A 80 7.80 -6.69 -2.38
CA ARG A 80 7.33 -5.75 -3.40
C ARG A 80 6.23 -6.44 -4.18
N THR A 81 5.01 -5.99 -3.96
CA THR A 81 3.83 -6.47 -4.68
C THR A 81 4.07 -6.40 -6.18
N THR A 82 3.93 -7.52 -6.87
CA THR A 82 4.03 -7.58 -8.33
C THR A 82 2.81 -6.91 -8.97
N LYS A 83 2.87 -6.67 -10.28
CA LYS A 83 1.73 -6.10 -11.00
C LYS A 83 0.53 -7.06 -10.97
N GLU A 84 0.78 -8.34 -11.12
CA GLU A 84 -0.24 -9.40 -11.07
C GLU A 84 -0.92 -9.46 -9.70
N GLU A 85 -0.15 -9.37 -8.61
CA GLU A 85 -0.69 -9.31 -7.25
C GLU A 85 -1.52 -8.04 -7.01
N GLN A 86 -1.08 -6.89 -7.52
CA GLN A 86 -1.85 -5.65 -7.45
C GLN A 86 -3.17 -5.76 -8.21
N ASP A 87 -3.17 -6.41 -9.38
CA ASP A 87 -4.34 -6.63 -10.20
C ASP A 87 -5.32 -7.64 -9.57
N SER A 88 -4.85 -8.50 -8.67
CA SER A 88 -5.68 -9.45 -7.90
C SER A 88 -6.42 -8.81 -6.72
N ASP A 89 -6.08 -7.59 -6.31
CA ASP A 89 -6.74 -6.89 -5.19
C ASP A 89 -8.15 -6.45 -5.55
N LYS A 90 -9.13 -7.30 -5.26
CA LYS A 90 -10.57 -7.06 -5.52
C LYS A 90 -11.31 -6.38 -4.37
N ARG A 91 -10.61 -5.81 -3.40
CA ARG A 91 -11.27 -5.11 -2.29
C ARG A 91 -12.12 -3.96 -2.80
N VAL A 92 -13.38 -3.93 -2.39
CA VAL A 92 -14.27 -2.79 -2.66
C VAL A 92 -13.99 -1.70 -1.62
N GLN A 93 -13.32 -0.64 -2.02
CA GLN A 93 -13.07 0.51 -1.18
C GLN A 93 -13.31 1.81 -1.96
N GLN A 94 -13.68 2.87 -1.26
CA GLN A 94 -13.92 4.15 -1.88
C GLN A 94 -12.58 4.87 -2.16
N HIS A 95 -12.37 5.21 -3.43
CA HIS A 95 -11.24 6.00 -3.90
C HIS A 95 -11.70 7.40 -4.32
N ILE A 96 -10.93 8.41 -3.93
CA ILE A 96 -11.06 9.77 -4.45
C ILE A 96 -9.94 9.99 -5.45
N ILE A 97 -10.32 10.25 -6.69
CA ILE A 97 -9.41 10.21 -7.83
C ILE A 97 -9.44 11.53 -8.56
N CYS A 98 -8.27 12.12 -8.77
CA CYS A 98 -8.09 13.17 -9.76
C CYS A 98 -7.69 12.54 -11.08
N VAL A 99 -8.54 12.63 -12.08
CA VAL A 99 -8.23 12.30 -13.46
C VAL A 99 -7.66 13.53 -14.12
N SER A 100 -6.46 13.41 -14.69
CA SER A 100 -5.70 14.54 -15.24
C SER A 100 -5.33 14.31 -16.69
N ARG A 101 -5.32 15.39 -17.48
CA ARG A 101 -4.76 15.43 -18.84
C ARG A 101 -3.75 16.58 -18.93
N LEU A 102 -2.58 16.30 -19.43
CA LEU A 102 -1.55 17.29 -19.71
C LEU A 102 -1.72 17.88 -21.12
N LYS A 103 -1.15 19.05 -21.39
CA LYS A 103 -1.09 19.69 -22.71
C LYS A 103 -0.39 18.80 -23.76
N THR A 104 0.49 17.90 -23.31
CA THR A 104 1.10 16.86 -24.17
C THR A 104 0.15 15.74 -24.61
N GLY A 105 -1.10 15.76 -24.15
CA GLY A 105 -2.07 14.71 -24.38
C GLY A 105 -1.97 13.51 -23.39
N LYS A 106 -0.88 13.40 -22.60
CA LYS A 106 -0.75 12.35 -21.58
C LYS A 106 -1.85 12.45 -20.54
N ARG A 107 -2.41 11.31 -20.18
CA ARG A 107 -3.44 11.19 -19.14
C ARG A 107 -2.93 10.36 -17.97
N GLY A 108 -3.55 10.53 -16.82
CA GLY A 108 -3.23 9.76 -15.64
C GLY A 108 -4.15 10.05 -14.47
N VAL A 109 -3.86 9.38 -13.38
CA VAL A 109 -4.67 9.45 -12.17
C VAL A 109 -3.82 9.77 -10.94
N THR A 110 -4.46 10.40 -9.97
CA THR A 110 -3.95 10.56 -8.62
C THR A 110 -5.02 10.07 -7.66
N VAL A 111 -4.73 9.02 -6.90
CA VAL A 111 -5.62 8.53 -5.84
C VAL A 111 -5.29 9.27 -4.56
N ALA A 112 -6.19 10.14 -4.10
CA ALA A 112 -5.93 11.02 -2.96
C ALA A 112 -6.20 10.33 -1.61
N THR A 113 -5.39 10.65 -0.60
CA THR A 113 -5.76 10.38 0.79
C THR A 113 -6.84 11.35 1.25
N LYS A 114 -7.80 10.88 2.06
CA LYS A 114 -8.88 11.76 2.60
C LYS A 114 -8.31 12.94 3.39
N SER A 115 -7.26 12.71 4.17
CA SER A 115 -6.62 13.72 5.02
C SER A 115 -5.92 14.84 4.24
N ARG A 116 -5.53 14.60 2.99
CA ARG A 116 -4.84 15.59 2.13
C ARG A 116 -5.66 16.03 0.93
N LEU A 117 -6.94 15.69 0.91
CA LEU A 117 -7.79 15.92 -0.26
C LEU A 117 -7.89 17.39 -0.64
N PHE A 118 -8.09 18.29 0.34
CA PHE A 118 -8.20 19.73 0.07
C PHE A 118 -6.89 20.33 -0.44
N GLU A 119 -5.76 19.93 0.17
CA GLU A 119 -4.43 20.37 -0.25
C GLU A 119 -4.13 19.92 -1.68
N LEU A 120 -4.43 18.65 -2.00
CA LEU A 120 -4.26 18.12 -3.35
C LEU A 120 -5.20 18.79 -4.35
N TRP A 121 -6.45 19.05 -3.94
CA TRP A 121 -7.41 19.75 -4.80
C TRP A 121 -6.89 21.09 -5.28
N ASP A 122 -6.30 21.84 -4.38
CA ASP A 122 -5.77 23.18 -4.68
C ASP A 122 -4.39 23.15 -5.36
N ALA A 123 -3.59 22.10 -5.11
CA ALA A 123 -2.25 21.96 -5.66
C ALA A 123 -2.19 21.34 -7.07
N MET A 124 -3.10 20.41 -7.38
CA MET A 124 -3.09 19.69 -8.67
C MET A 124 -3.18 20.61 -9.91
N PRO A 125 -3.97 21.70 -9.91
CA PRO A 125 -3.98 22.64 -11.05
C PRO A 125 -2.62 23.30 -11.32
N GLY A 126 -1.77 23.41 -10.30
CA GLY A 126 -0.44 24.01 -10.40
C GLY A 126 0.64 23.10 -11.01
N ILE A 127 0.31 21.85 -11.32
CA ILE A 127 1.26 20.93 -11.98
C ILE A 127 1.61 21.48 -13.38
N PRO A 128 2.90 21.56 -13.74
CA PRO A 128 3.31 22.04 -15.06
C PRO A 128 2.60 21.30 -16.20
N GLN A 129 2.19 22.08 -17.21
CA GLN A 129 1.48 21.54 -18.39
C GLN A 129 0.11 20.91 -18.10
N MET A 130 -0.51 21.12 -16.94
CA MET A 130 -1.88 20.71 -16.70
C MET A 130 -2.81 21.37 -17.74
N ALA A 131 -3.61 20.56 -18.41
CA ALA A 131 -4.63 21.02 -19.36
C ALA A 131 -6.02 20.90 -18.79
N GLU A 132 -6.32 19.74 -18.22
CA GLU A 132 -7.63 19.43 -17.64
C GLU A 132 -7.46 18.55 -16.42
N LEU A 133 -8.33 18.73 -15.45
CA LEU A 133 -8.47 17.81 -14.32
C LEU A 133 -9.94 17.68 -13.94
N LYS A 134 -10.28 16.49 -13.44
CA LYS A 134 -11.61 16.16 -12.95
C LYS A 134 -11.46 15.29 -11.71
N TRP A 135 -12.16 15.65 -10.64
CA TRP A 135 -12.21 14.84 -9.44
C TRP A 135 -13.42 13.93 -9.47
N VAL A 136 -13.21 12.68 -9.15
CA VAL A 136 -14.27 11.67 -9.11
C VAL A 136 -14.11 10.79 -7.86
N VAL A 137 -15.19 10.14 -7.46
CA VAL A 137 -15.20 9.06 -6.49
C VAL A 137 -15.63 7.77 -7.18
N SER A 138 -14.89 6.70 -6.93
CA SER A 138 -15.17 5.37 -7.48
C SER A 138 -14.93 4.30 -6.42
N THR A 139 -15.60 3.16 -6.56
CA THR A 139 -15.36 1.94 -5.78
C THR A 139 -14.75 0.83 -6.64
N ASP A 140 -14.35 1.14 -7.86
CA ASP A 140 -13.73 0.16 -8.74
C ASP A 140 -12.38 -0.32 -8.16
N PRO A 141 -12.18 -1.63 -7.99
CA PRO A 141 -10.95 -2.22 -7.48
C PRO A 141 -9.70 -1.91 -8.31
N TYR A 142 -9.85 -1.55 -9.58
CA TYR A 142 -8.76 -1.11 -10.44
C TYR A 142 -7.88 -0.03 -9.77
N PHE A 143 -8.49 0.85 -8.99
CA PHE A 143 -7.78 1.94 -8.32
C PHE A 143 -7.02 1.50 -7.06
N ASN A 144 -7.17 0.25 -6.60
CA ASN A 144 -6.39 -0.30 -5.49
C ASN A 144 -4.89 -0.36 -5.80
N ARG A 145 -4.52 -0.52 -7.09
CA ARG A 145 -3.13 -0.58 -7.56
C ARG A 145 -2.34 0.71 -7.38
N PHE A 146 -3.02 1.84 -7.23
CA PHE A 146 -2.35 3.14 -7.14
C PHE A 146 -2.08 3.51 -5.67
N PRO A 147 -0.84 3.94 -5.36
CA PRO A 147 -0.54 4.47 -4.03
C PRO A 147 -1.40 5.68 -3.71
N LYS A 148 -1.92 5.75 -2.48
CA LYS A 148 -2.65 6.93 -2.01
C LYS A 148 -1.70 8.11 -1.87
N ALA A 149 -1.90 9.13 -2.68
CA ALA A 149 -1.06 10.30 -2.77
C ALA A 149 -1.27 11.24 -1.58
N THR A 150 -0.17 11.73 -1.04
CA THR A 150 -0.11 12.82 -0.04
C THR A 150 0.49 14.10 -0.61
N LYS A 151 1.03 14.03 -1.83
CA LYS A 151 1.63 15.11 -2.61
C LYS A 151 1.11 15.06 -4.05
N PRO A 152 1.12 16.17 -4.79
CA PRO A 152 0.75 16.17 -6.21
C PRO A 152 1.65 15.21 -7.02
N VAL A 153 1.05 14.17 -7.58
CA VAL A 153 1.70 13.16 -8.41
C VAL A 153 0.69 12.63 -9.42
N ILE A 154 1.12 12.33 -10.64
CA ILE A 154 0.27 11.75 -11.67
C ILE A 154 0.86 10.40 -12.07
N TYR A 155 0.08 9.34 -11.91
CA TYR A 155 0.37 8.03 -12.46
C TYR A 155 -0.22 7.94 -13.86
N PHE A 156 0.65 7.93 -14.86
CA PHE A 156 0.20 7.93 -16.26
C PHE A 156 -0.38 6.59 -16.65
N VAL A 157 -1.57 6.64 -17.26
CA VAL A 157 -2.36 5.49 -17.71
C VAL A 157 -2.92 5.81 -19.09
N PRO A 158 -2.90 4.86 -20.05
CA PRO A 158 -3.59 5.00 -21.33
C PRO A 158 -5.09 5.23 -21.13
N LEU A 159 -5.70 6.03 -22.01
CA LEU A 159 -7.13 6.32 -21.91
C LEU A 159 -7.98 5.06 -22.04
N GLU A 160 -7.61 4.19 -22.96
CA GLU A 160 -8.33 2.94 -23.24
C GLU A 160 -8.36 2.01 -22.02
N GLU A 161 -7.29 2.04 -21.20
CA GLU A 161 -7.22 1.28 -19.95
C GLU A 161 -8.07 1.93 -18.86
N LEU A 162 -8.08 3.26 -18.78
CA LEU A 162 -8.72 4.00 -17.69
C LEU A 162 -10.25 4.12 -17.86
N GLU A 163 -10.71 4.31 -19.08
CA GLU A 163 -12.10 4.66 -19.40
C GLU A 163 -13.14 3.64 -18.87
N PRO A 164 -12.93 2.31 -18.99
CA PRO A 164 -13.88 1.33 -18.46
C PRO A 164 -14.10 1.46 -16.93
N HIS A 165 -13.08 1.85 -16.19
CA HIS A 165 -13.08 1.96 -14.72
C HIS A 165 -13.64 3.28 -14.19
N LEU A 166 -13.95 4.22 -15.10
CA LEU A 166 -14.55 5.50 -14.77
C LEU A 166 -16.06 5.55 -15.04
N LYS A 167 -16.65 4.52 -15.64
CA LYS A 167 -18.07 4.52 -16.05
C LYS A 167 -19.04 4.82 -14.90
N ASP A 168 -18.80 4.21 -13.73
CA ASP A 168 -19.65 4.36 -12.54
C ASP A 168 -19.11 5.41 -11.55
N ALA A 169 -18.03 6.10 -11.92
CA ALA A 169 -17.43 7.11 -11.10
C ALA A 169 -18.29 8.38 -11.03
N LYS A 170 -18.52 8.88 -9.82
CA LYS A 170 -19.31 10.08 -9.60
C LYS A 170 -18.42 11.30 -9.50
N GLU A 171 -18.73 12.34 -10.26
CA GLU A 171 -17.98 13.59 -10.25
C GLU A 171 -18.08 14.30 -8.90
N LEU A 172 -16.96 14.85 -8.45
CA LEU A 172 -16.88 15.64 -7.24
C LEU A 172 -16.70 17.11 -7.58
N ILE A 173 -17.31 17.97 -6.78
CA ILE A 173 -17.16 19.42 -6.85
C ILE A 173 -16.80 19.98 -5.47
N LYS A 174 -15.94 21.01 -5.47
CA LYS A 174 -15.61 21.77 -4.25
C LYS A 174 -16.56 22.96 -4.13
N GLN A 175 -17.23 23.05 -3.00
CA GLN A 175 -18.10 24.19 -2.64
C GLN A 175 -17.64 24.75 -1.30
N GLY A 176 -16.86 25.84 -1.34
CA GLY A 176 -16.24 26.41 -0.14
C GLY A 176 -15.33 25.36 0.55
N ASN A 177 -15.60 25.08 1.82
CA ASN A 177 -14.85 24.12 2.63
C ASN A 177 -15.46 22.70 2.59
N SER A 178 -16.24 22.37 1.58
CA SER A 178 -16.80 21.02 1.43
C SER A 178 -16.61 20.49 0.03
N ILE A 179 -16.47 19.16 -0.08
CA ILE A 179 -16.41 18.43 -1.36
C ILE A 179 -17.64 17.52 -1.41
N LYS A 180 -18.41 17.63 -2.47
CA LYS A 180 -19.67 16.91 -2.66
C LYS A 180 -19.72 16.23 -4.02
N ILE A 181 -20.56 15.20 -4.11
CA ILE A 181 -20.90 14.61 -5.39
C ILE A 181 -21.73 15.62 -6.18
N LYS A 182 -21.32 15.86 -7.42
CA LYS A 182 -22.09 16.68 -8.37
C LYS A 182 -23.42 15.98 -8.67
N LYS A 183 -24.51 16.68 -8.42
CA LYS A 183 -25.87 16.22 -8.77
C LYS A 183 -26.11 16.37 -10.28
#